data_d487ee81e7710386e0498b37a9aa2442
#
_entry.id   d487ee81e7710386e0498b37a9aa2442
#
_cell.length_a   1.000
_cell.length_b   1.000
_cell.length_c   1.000
_cell.angle_alpha   90.00
_cell.angle_beta   90.00
_cell.angle_gamma   90.00
#
_symmetry.space_group_name_H-M   'P 1'
#
loop_
_entity.id
_entity.type
_entity.pdbx_description
1 polymer ?
#
loop_
_entity_poly.entity_id
_entity_poly.type
_entity_poly.pdbx_seq_one_letter_code
_entity_poly.pdbx_strand_id
1 'polypeptide(L)'
;EIVELHKQKLNALEEIIEETDGKVIIFANYIYNINEIVAFLQHKYGKKSTVSIYGAVHVEDRKEAVRRIQEDKDTRFIVINPTTGGFGLTLTACNTVIYYSNNYNLEVRMQSEDRAHRMGQKGSVVYCDIVTKNTLDEAIMKSLVNKGRIAAKTLGEEELKSWLI
;
A
#
# COMPACT_ATOMS: atom_id res chain seq x y z
N GLU A 1 -0.02 -13.16 21.99
CA GLU A 1 -0.30 -13.67 20.63
C GLU A 1 -0.58 -12.55 19.62
N ILE A 2 -1.56 -11.67 19.86
CA ILE A 2 -1.85 -10.53 18.95
C ILE A 2 -0.66 -9.57 18.84
N VAL A 3 -0.01 -9.22 19.95
CA VAL A 3 1.17 -8.34 19.99
C VAL A 3 2.35 -8.95 19.22
N GLU A 4 2.51 -10.25 19.27
CA GLU A 4 3.57 -10.98 18.59
C GLU A 4 3.34 -11.00 17.07
N LEU A 5 2.11 -11.17 16.61
CA LEU A 5 1.73 -11.10 15.20
C LEU A 5 1.97 -9.70 14.61
N HIS A 6 1.66 -8.64 15.34
CA HIS A 6 1.96 -7.27 14.94
C HIS A 6 3.45 -7.02 14.76
N LYS A 7 4.26 -7.48 15.70
CA LYS A 7 5.71 -7.36 15.64
C LYS A 7 6.30 -8.11 14.44
N GLN A 8 5.79 -9.29 14.12
CA GLN A 8 6.19 -10.05 12.95
C GLN A 8 5.86 -9.32 11.64
N LYS A 9 4.69 -8.69 11.54
CA LYS A 9 4.32 -7.89 10.36
C LYS A 9 5.22 -6.66 10.17
N LEU A 10 5.56 -5.96 11.26
CA LEU A 10 6.49 -4.83 11.18
C LEU A 10 7.89 -5.27 10.78
N ASN A 11 8.37 -6.41 11.27
CA ASN A 11 9.65 -6.97 10.86
C ASN A 11 9.65 -7.33 9.36
N ALA A 12 8.58 -7.96 8.86
CA ALA A 12 8.44 -8.26 7.44
C ALA A 12 8.40 -6.99 6.58
N LEU A 13 7.72 -5.94 7.05
CA LEU A 13 7.72 -4.63 6.40
C LEU A 13 9.14 -4.05 6.33
N GLU A 14 9.88 -4.13 7.42
CA GLU A 14 11.25 -3.64 7.51
C GLU A 14 12.17 -4.37 6.52
N GLU A 15 12.11 -5.70 6.45
CA GLU A 15 12.89 -6.52 5.52
C GLU A 15 12.63 -6.11 4.06
N ILE A 16 11.36 -5.93 3.67
CA ILE A 16 11.00 -5.49 2.31
C ILE A 16 11.56 -4.09 2.02
N ILE A 17 11.47 -3.16 2.98
CA ILE A 17 11.96 -1.79 2.82
C ILE A 17 13.49 -1.75 2.70
N GLU A 18 14.21 -2.60 3.41
CA GLU A 18 15.66 -2.68 3.34
C GLU A 18 16.17 -3.21 1.99
N GLU A 19 15.40 -4.07 1.33
CA GLU A 19 15.68 -4.58 -0.01
C GLU A 19 15.19 -3.65 -1.13
N THR A 20 14.54 -2.52 -0.79
CA THR A 20 13.87 -1.65 -1.74
C THR A 20 14.58 -0.31 -1.83
N ASP A 21 14.86 0.14 -3.04
CA ASP A 21 15.32 1.50 -3.33
C ASP A 21 14.14 2.41 -3.72
N GLY A 22 14.29 3.71 -3.40
CA GLY A 22 13.31 4.73 -3.80
C GLY A 22 12.12 4.87 -2.86
N LYS A 23 11.06 5.47 -3.38
CA LYS A 23 9.85 5.83 -2.63
C LYS A 23 8.85 4.69 -2.62
N VAL A 24 8.15 4.54 -1.48
CA VAL A 24 7.28 3.39 -1.19
C VAL A 24 5.89 3.86 -0.79
N ILE A 25 4.86 3.22 -1.35
CA ILE A 25 3.47 3.30 -0.88
C ILE A 25 3.21 2.11 0.03
N ILE A 26 2.63 2.36 1.20
CA ILE A 26 2.21 1.31 2.13
C ILE A 26 0.70 1.44 2.35
N PHE A 27 -0.05 0.43 1.94
CA PHE A 27 -1.49 0.37 2.19
C PHE A 27 -1.80 -0.41 3.47
N ALA A 28 -2.57 0.22 4.35
CA ALA A 28 -3.07 -0.39 5.59
C ALA A 28 -4.54 -0.02 5.82
N ASN A 29 -5.37 -1.02 6.15
CA ASN A 29 -6.82 -0.83 6.28
C ASN A 29 -7.25 -0.22 7.62
N TYR A 30 -6.43 -0.34 8.66
CA TYR A 30 -6.79 0.10 10.01
C TYR A 30 -5.96 1.29 10.43
N ILE A 31 -6.61 2.32 10.99
CA ILE A 31 -5.95 3.56 11.46
C ILE A 31 -4.87 3.25 12.51
N TYR A 32 -5.12 2.26 13.38
CA TYR A 32 -4.12 1.81 14.35
C TYR A 32 -2.82 1.37 13.67
N ASN A 33 -2.93 0.52 12.63
CA ASN A 33 -1.76 0.07 11.88
C ASN A 33 -1.06 1.23 11.15
N ILE A 34 -1.83 2.18 10.59
CA ILE A 34 -1.25 3.36 9.94
C ILE A 34 -0.38 4.15 10.91
N ASN A 35 -0.91 4.44 12.11
CA ASN A 35 -0.19 5.18 13.13
C ASN A 35 1.06 4.44 13.62
N GLU A 36 0.97 3.12 13.81
CA GLU A 36 2.08 2.26 14.21
C GLU A 36 3.19 2.24 13.14
N ILE A 37 2.83 2.06 11.88
CA ILE A 37 3.77 2.08 10.76
C ILE A 37 4.44 3.44 10.64
N VAL A 38 3.68 4.54 10.71
CA VAL A 38 4.22 5.91 10.66
C VAL A 38 5.22 6.14 11.80
N ALA A 39 4.86 5.78 13.03
CA ALA A 39 5.74 5.93 14.19
C ALA A 39 7.04 5.12 14.03
N PHE A 40 6.93 3.87 13.58
CA PHE A 40 8.07 2.99 13.30
C PHE A 40 9.01 3.58 12.24
N LEU A 41 8.47 4.01 11.10
CA LEU A 41 9.25 4.55 9.99
C LEU A 41 9.90 5.89 10.35
N GLN A 42 9.18 6.78 11.05
CA GLN A 42 9.72 8.06 11.50
C GLN A 42 10.81 7.90 12.55
N HIS A 43 10.69 6.89 13.41
CA HIS A 43 11.75 6.58 14.39
C HIS A 43 13.03 6.10 13.69
N LYS A 44 12.89 5.23 12.69
CA LYS A 44 14.05 4.64 11.99
C LYS A 44 14.67 5.56 10.94
N TYR A 45 13.86 6.28 10.18
CA TYR A 45 14.29 7.05 9.00
C TYR A 45 14.15 8.58 9.16
N GLY A 46 13.71 9.06 10.34
CA GLY A 46 13.53 10.46 10.65
C GLY A 46 12.09 10.97 10.44
N LYS A 47 11.73 12.03 11.16
CA LYS A 47 10.36 12.59 11.20
C LYS A 47 9.81 13.01 9.83
N LYS A 48 10.67 13.47 8.93
CA LYS A 48 10.27 13.92 7.58
C LYS A 48 10.11 12.77 6.58
N SER A 49 10.55 11.56 6.93
CA SER A 49 10.57 10.41 6.02
C SER A 49 9.20 9.93 5.58
N THR A 50 8.17 10.17 6.39
CA THR A 50 6.87 9.49 6.26
C THR A 50 5.71 10.48 6.37
N VAL A 51 4.77 10.35 5.44
CA VAL A 51 3.46 11.02 5.46
C VAL A 51 2.34 9.99 5.44
N SER A 52 1.11 10.38 5.83
CA SER A 52 -0.02 9.46 5.84
C SER A 52 -1.31 10.10 5.34
N ILE A 53 -2.20 9.27 4.76
CA ILE A 53 -3.54 9.68 4.31
C ILE A 53 -4.56 8.64 4.78
N TYR A 54 -5.53 9.09 5.58
CA TYR A 54 -6.67 8.31 6.04
C TYR A 54 -7.90 9.20 6.25
N GLY A 55 -9.05 8.63 6.59
CA GLY A 55 -10.34 9.33 6.59
C GLY A 55 -10.40 10.66 7.35
N ALA A 56 -9.76 10.73 8.52
CA ALA A 56 -9.75 11.92 9.37
C ALA A 56 -8.77 13.04 8.92
N VAL A 57 -7.90 12.75 7.93
CA VAL A 57 -6.95 13.76 7.41
C VAL A 57 -7.68 14.77 6.54
N HIS A 58 -7.50 16.06 6.80
CA HIS A 58 -8.10 17.14 6.02
C HIS A 58 -7.61 17.14 4.57
N VAL A 59 -8.43 17.67 3.66
CA VAL A 59 -8.13 17.69 2.21
C VAL A 59 -6.82 18.41 1.90
N GLU A 60 -6.53 19.52 2.57
CA GLU A 60 -5.29 20.30 2.35
C GLU A 60 -4.05 19.50 2.82
N ASP A 61 -4.16 18.81 3.95
CA ASP A 61 -3.08 17.95 4.46
C ASP A 61 -2.83 16.74 3.54
N ARG A 62 -3.88 16.21 2.89
CA ARG A 62 -3.75 15.16 1.87
C ARG A 62 -2.99 15.65 0.64
N LYS A 63 -3.30 16.86 0.17
CA LYS A 63 -2.59 17.49 -0.96
C LYS A 63 -1.12 17.69 -0.62
N GLU A 64 -0.82 18.17 0.58
CA GLU A 64 0.54 18.36 1.05
C GLU A 64 1.28 17.01 1.20
N ALA A 65 0.64 15.96 1.68
CA ALA A 65 1.21 14.63 1.75
C ALA A 65 1.59 14.10 0.35
N VAL A 66 0.70 14.29 -0.65
CA VAL A 66 0.97 13.92 -2.04
C VAL A 66 2.12 14.74 -2.61
N ARG A 67 2.14 16.06 -2.40
CA ARG A 67 3.24 16.92 -2.85
C ARG A 67 4.57 16.43 -2.26
N ARG A 68 4.61 16.18 -0.97
CA ARG A 68 5.83 15.72 -0.28
C ARG A 68 6.34 14.40 -0.83
N ILE A 69 5.48 13.40 -0.98
CA ILE A 69 5.93 12.10 -1.52
C ILE A 69 6.39 12.21 -2.98
N GLN A 70 5.79 13.10 -3.76
CA GLN A 70 6.16 13.29 -5.16
C GLN A 70 7.45 14.10 -5.35
N GLU A 71 7.68 15.13 -4.54
CA GLU A 71 8.70 16.16 -4.82
C GLU A 71 9.80 16.23 -3.76
N ASP A 72 9.50 15.94 -2.49
CA ASP A 72 10.44 16.10 -1.40
C ASP A 72 11.38 14.90 -1.32
N LYS A 73 12.69 15.16 -1.32
CA LYS A 73 13.73 14.13 -1.23
C LYS A 73 13.79 13.44 0.13
N ASP A 74 13.41 14.16 1.19
CA ASP A 74 13.44 13.62 2.56
C ASP A 74 12.23 12.73 2.86
N THR A 75 11.15 12.83 2.05
CA THR A 75 9.96 12.00 2.19
C THR A 75 10.06 10.77 1.29
N ARG A 76 10.23 9.61 1.92
CA ARG A 76 10.40 8.32 1.23
C ARG A 76 9.14 7.45 1.29
N PHE A 77 8.31 7.59 2.33
CA PHE A 77 7.18 6.71 2.59
C PHE A 77 5.87 7.47 2.64
N ILE A 78 4.82 6.87 2.05
CA ILE A 78 3.44 7.30 2.24
C ILE A 78 2.60 6.13 2.71
N VAL A 79 1.93 6.27 3.86
CA VAL A 79 1.05 5.25 4.44
C VAL A 79 -0.40 5.66 4.22
N ILE A 80 -1.19 4.83 3.54
CA ILE A 80 -2.52 5.19 3.05
C ILE A 80 -3.54 4.14 3.44
N ASN A 81 -4.71 4.60 3.89
CA ASN A 81 -5.89 3.75 3.90
C ASN A 81 -6.45 3.66 2.48
N PRO A 82 -6.55 2.45 1.88
CA PRO A 82 -6.93 2.31 0.47
C PRO A 82 -8.36 2.78 0.18
N THR A 83 -9.25 2.77 1.18
CA THR A 83 -10.65 3.23 1.02
C THR A 83 -10.79 4.75 1.05
N THR A 84 -9.80 5.47 1.55
CA THR A 84 -9.82 6.95 1.64
C THR A 84 -9.67 7.63 0.28
N GLY A 85 -9.56 6.88 -0.76
CA GLY A 85 -9.11 7.36 -2.06
C GLY A 85 -10.17 7.59 -3.10
N GLY A 86 -11.35 8.13 -2.78
CA GLY A 86 -12.23 8.75 -3.78
C GLY A 86 -11.59 9.92 -4.55
N PHE A 87 -10.39 10.31 -4.17
CA PHE A 87 -9.54 11.28 -4.87
C PHE A 87 -8.45 10.51 -5.62
N GLY A 88 -8.52 10.45 -6.94
CA GLY A 88 -7.54 9.78 -7.78
C GLY A 88 -6.11 10.26 -7.54
N LEU A 89 -5.53 9.89 -6.39
CA LEU A 89 -4.17 10.27 -6.01
C LEU A 89 -3.17 9.77 -7.05
N THR A 90 -2.28 10.65 -7.48
CA THR A 90 -1.18 10.31 -8.38
C THR A 90 0.10 10.16 -7.56
N LEU A 91 0.66 8.96 -7.54
CA LEU A 91 1.82 8.58 -6.72
C LEU A 91 2.94 7.97 -7.57
N THR A 92 3.15 8.54 -8.75
CA THR A 92 4.10 8.03 -9.76
C THR A 92 5.58 8.17 -9.39
N ALA A 93 5.90 8.92 -8.33
CA ALA A 93 7.25 8.94 -7.77
C ALA A 93 7.60 7.65 -7.01
N CYS A 94 6.59 6.84 -6.68
CA CYS A 94 6.79 5.57 -5.97
C CYS A 94 6.87 4.42 -6.97
N ASN A 95 7.82 3.53 -6.79
CA ASN A 95 8.04 2.34 -7.61
C ASN A 95 7.82 1.04 -6.84
N THR A 96 7.50 1.12 -5.56
CA THR A 96 7.16 -0.03 -4.71
C THR A 96 5.87 0.23 -3.97
N VAL A 97 4.98 -0.75 -3.97
CA VAL A 97 3.71 -0.76 -3.27
C VAL A 97 3.66 -1.95 -2.33
N ILE A 98 3.48 -1.70 -1.04
CA ILE A 98 3.39 -2.73 -0.02
C ILE A 98 1.98 -2.74 0.57
N TYR A 99 1.30 -3.88 0.50
CA TYR A 99 0.05 -4.11 1.19
C TYR A 99 0.32 -4.73 2.56
N TYR A 100 0.34 -3.89 3.58
CA TYR A 100 0.48 -4.32 4.97
C TYR A 100 -0.77 -5.09 5.44
N SER A 101 -1.94 -4.69 4.96
CA SER A 101 -3.20 -5.42 5.11
C SER A 101 -4.11 -5.18 3.91
N ASN A 102 -4.93 -6.18 3.59
CA ASN A 102 -5.96 -6.11 2.55
C ASN A 102 -7.36 -6.20 3.17
N ASN A 103 -8.37 -5.85 2.38
CA ASN A 103 -9.76 -6.15 2.66
C ASN A 103 -10.35 -7.00 1.52
N TYR A 104 -11.60 -7.46 1.67
CA TYR A 104 -12.28 -8.31 0.69
C TYR A 104 -12.73 -7.59 -0.59
N ASN A 105 -12.51 -6.26 -0.71
CA ASN A 105 -13.01 -5.47 -1.83
C ASN A 105 -11.96 -5.42 -2.95
N LEU A 106 -12.21 -6.17 -4.02
CA LEU A 106 -11.35 -6.22 -5.21
C LEU A 106 -11.24 -4.84 -5.89
N GLU A 107 -12.33 -4.08 -5.98
CA GLU A 107 -12.31 -2.77 -6.62
C GLU A 107 -11.38 -1.81 -5.90
N VAL A 108 -11.44 -1.77 -4.56
CA VAL A 108 -10.51 -0.98 -3.73
C VAL A 108 -9.06 -1.39 -3.98
N ARG A 109 -8.79 -2.71 -4.07
CA ARG A 109 -7.45 -3.21 -4.39
C ARG A 109 -6.98 -2.72 -5.75
N MET A 110 -7.77 -2.89 -6.80
CA MET A 110 -7.42 -2.48 -8.15
C MET A 110 -7.21 -0.97 -8.26
N GLN A 111 -8.12 -0.16 -7.70
CA GLN A 111 -7.99 1.29 -7.68
C GLN A 111 -6.74 1.76 -6.91
N SER A 112 -6.33 1.04 -5.86
CA SER A 112 -5.10 1.37 -5.12
C SER A 112 -3.84 1.07 -5.94
N GLU A 113 -3.82 0.00 -6.71
CA GLU A 113 -2.70 -0.32 -7.62
C GLU A 113 -2.52 0.75 -8.70
N ASP A 114 -3.62 1.25 -9.26
CA ASP A 114 -3.61 2.27 -10.31
C ASP A 114 -3.06 3.63 -9.86
N ARG A 115 -2.84 3.85 -8.56
CA ARG A 115 -2.24 5.10 -8.04
C ARG A 115 -0.76 5.22 -8.35
N ALA A 116 -0.04 4.11 -8.33
CA ALA A 116 1.38 4.05 -8.72
C ALA A 116 1.54 3.81 -10.22
N HIS A 117 0.69 2.96 -10.80
CA HIS A 117 0.73 2.60 -12.21
C HIS A 117 -0.16 3.54 -13.05
N ARG A 118 0.32 4.75 -13.28
CA ARG A 118 -0.35 5.80 -14.08
C ARG A 118 0.57 6.41 -15.12
N MET A 119 -0.02 7.18 -16.05
CA MET A 119 0.75 8.04 -16.95
C MET A 119 1.70 8.94 -16.14
N GLY A 120 2.98 8.92 -16.49
CA GLY A 120 4.06 9.60 -15.75
C GLY A 120 4.91 8.67 -14.91
N GLN A 121 4.56 7.39 -14.76
CA GLN A 121 5.43 6.37 -14.17
C GLN A 121 6.60 6.07 -15.12
N LYS A 122 7.83 6.24 -14.61
CA LYS A 122 9.06 6.09 -15.43
C LYS A 122 9.69 4.71 -15.33
N GLY A 123 9.15 3.82 -14.52
CA GLY A 123 9.73 2.50 -14.30
C GLY A 123 8.70 1.44 -13.95
N SER A 124 9.18 0.22 -13.73
CA SER A 124 8.35 -0.87 -13.24
C SER A 124 7.91 -0.62 -11.81
N VAL A 125 6.68 -0.98 -11.49
CA VAL A 125 6.14 -0.94 -10.12
C VAL A 125 6.15 -2.34 -9.55
N VAL A 126 6.74 -2.51 -8.37
CA VAL A 126 6.75 -3.77 -7.62
C VAL A 126 5.65 -3.76 -6.58
N TYR A 127 4.87 -4.82 -6.50
CA TYR A 127 3.81 -5.01 -5.53
C TYR A 127 4.14 -6.15 -4.57
N CYS A 128 4.07 -5.89 -3.26
CA CYS A 128 4.33 -6.85 -2.21
C CYS A 128 3.13 -6.96 -1.28
N ASP A 129 2.69 -8.16 -0.95
CA ASP A 129 1.65 -8.42 0.05
C ASP A 129 2.25 -9.07 1.30
N ILE A 130 2.02 -8.49 2.47
CA ILE A 130 2.36 -9.09 3.76
C ILE A 130 1.17 -9.88 4.26
N VAL A 131 1.31 -11.21 4.27
CA VAL A 131 0.25 -12.15 4.64
C VAL A 131 0.69 -12.98 5.83
N THR A 132 -0.07 -12.91 6.91
CA THR A 132 0.17 -13.74 8.08
C THR A 132 -0.49 -15.10 7.91
N LYS A 133 0.30 -16.18 7.98
CA LYS A 133 -0.21 -17.56 7.85
C LYS A 133 -1.20 -17.90 8.96
N ASN A 134 -2.18 -18.73 8.63
CA ASN A 134 -3.24 -19.20 9.53
C ASN A 134 -4.08 -18.07 10.14
N THR A 135 -4.24 -16.96 9.42
CA THR A 135 -5.06 -15.83 9.83
C THR A 135 -6.06 -15.43 8.76
N LEU A 136 -6.86 -14.41 9.07
CA LEU A 136 -7.80 -13.80 8.14
C LEU A 136 -7.11 -13.26 6.87
N ASP A 137 -5.84 -12.87 6.95
CA ASP A 137 -5.07 -12.38 5.79
C ASP A 137 -5.07 -13.39 4.64
N GLU A 138 -4.87 -14.70 4.94
CA GLU A 138 -4.91 -15.74 3.90
C GLU A 138 -6.29 -15.89 3.26
N ALA A 139 -7.36 -15.82 4.05
CA ALA A 139 -8.73 -15.90 3.55
C ALA A 139 -9.07 -14.70 2.65
N ILE A 140 -8.63 -13.52 3.03
CA ILE A 140 -8.78 -12.29 2.23
C ILE A 140 -8.04 -12.43 0.90
N MET A 141 -6.78 -12.84 0.91
CA MET A 141 -5.99 -13.02 -0.32
C MET A 141 -6.61 -14.06 -1.27
N LYS A 142 -7.02 -15.22 -0.75
CA LYS A 142 -7.73 -16.23 -1.55
C LYS A 142 -9.00 -15.67 -2.19
N SER A 143 -9.78 -14.89 -1.44
CA SER A 143 -11.01 -14.26 -1.93
C SER A 143 -10.71 -13.24 -3.04
N LEU A 144 -9.70 -12.38 -2.87
CA LEU A 144 -9.30 -11.40 -3.87
C LEU A 144 -8.84 -12.07 -5.17
N VAL A 145 -7.99 -13.09 -5.07
CA VAL A 145 -7.52 -13.87 -6.23
C VAL A 145 -8.70 -14.49 -6.99
N ASN A 146 -9.63 -15.13 -6.28
CA ASN A 146 -10.80 -15.73 -6.91
C ASN A 146 -11.70 -14.70 -7.61
N LYS A 147 -11.97 -13.57 -6.96
CA LYS A 147 -12.76 -12.47 -7.55
C LYS A 147 -12.07 -11.88 -8.78
N GLY A 148 -10.74 -11.70 -8.72
CA GLY A 148 -9.95 -11.21 -9.85
C GLY A 148 -9.99 -12.16 -11.06
N ARG A 149 -9.86 -13.47 -10.84
CA ARG A 149 -9.97 -14.48 -11.90
C ARG A 149 -11.35 -14.50 -12.55
N ILE A 150 -12.42 -14.36 -11.77
CA ILE A 150 -13.78 -14.28 -12.29
C ILE A 150 -13.95 -13.01 -13.12
N ALA A 151 -13.50 -11.87 -12.63
CA ALA A 151 -13.59 -10.59 -13.33
C ALA A 151 -12.83 -10.64 -14.67
N ALA A 152 -11.58 -11.10 -14.68
CA ALA A 152 -10.77 -11.25 -15.87
C ALA A 152 -11.43 -12.14 -16.91
N LYS A 153 -11.97 -13.30 -16.51
CA LYS A 153 -12.71 -14.22 -17.40
C LYS A 153 -13.96 -13.56 -17.99
N THR A 154 -14.67 -12.76 -17.19
CA THR A 154 -15.93 -12.11 -17.65
C THR A 154 -15.64 -10.97 -18.62
N LEU A 155 -14.54 -10.24 -18.43
CA LEU A 155 -14.15 -9.11 -19.28
C LEU A 155 -13.33 -9.53 -20.51
N GLY A 156 -12.95 -10.80 -20.62
CA GLY A 156 -12.11 -11.30 -21.72
C GLY A 156 -10.67 -10.78 -21.68
N GLU A 157 -10.20 -10.36 -20.51
CA GLU A 157 -8.82 -9.91 -20.33
C GLU A 157 -7.87 -11.10 -20.37
N GLU A 158 -6.91 -11.09 -21.31
CA GLU A 158 -5.90 -12.14 -21.43
C GLU A 158 -4.77 -11.97 -20.41
N GLU A 159 -4.49 -10.75 -19.98
CA GLU A 159 -3.46 -10.44 -18.99
C GLU A 159 -4.05 -10.38 -17.58
N LEU A 160 -3.80 -11.42 -16.82
CA LEU A 160 -4.05 -11.43 -15.39
C LEU A 160 -2.99 -10.59 -14.67
N LYS A 161 -3.42 -9.77 -13.70
CA LYS A 161 -2.47 -9.10 -12.82
C LYS A 161 -1.60 -10.14 -12.10
N SER A 162 -0.32 -9.84 -11.89
CA SER A 162 0.69 -10.81 -11.41
C SER A 162 0.32 -11.52 -10.11
N TRP A 163 -0.45 -10.88 -9.23
CA TRP A 163 -0.91 -11.49 -7.97
C TRP A 163 -2.14 -12.41 -8.13
N LEU A 164 -2.74 -12.48 -9.33
CA LEU A 164 -3.84 -13.41 -9.65
C LEU A 164 -3.36 -14.80 -10.09
N ILE A 165 -2.07 -14.95 -10.30
CA ILE A 165 -1.42 -16.21 -10.65
C ILE A 165 -1.00 -16.90 -9.35
#